data_61e045008526735bfaa87fddc505a787
#
_entry.id   61e045008526735bfaa87fddc505a787
#
_cell.length_a   1.000
_cell.length_b   1.000
_cell.length_c   1.000
_cell.angle_alpha   90.00
_cell.angle_beta   90.00
_cell.angle_gamma   90.00
#
_symmetry.space_group_name_H-M   'P 1'
#
loop_
_entity.id
_entity.type
_entity.pdbx_description
1 polymer ?
#
loop_
_entity_poly.entity_id
_entity_poly.type
_entity_poly.pdbx_seq_one_letter_code
_entity_poly.pdbx_strand_id
1 'polypeptide(L)'
;MCRSLGELLYKMQLSGYRNHDYWTLMGKTTHGTAQNTARLKRLRVVVWVLVVCGLGLPWLCLTRTVAGANWLLQPYEKMVQRYYLRRAKRILRRRPDLIKIGITGSYGKTSVKNILAELLKTKYRVVASPSSFNTPLGLARTVNEHLRADTQVLIMEMGARRQGEIRELCELLQPHHGIITSIGACHLATFGDMATVAKTKGELFAMLPSGGIAVTDGDNAWCCAVERTDKVLIKMENYRIK
;
A
#
# COMPACT_ATOMS: atom_id res chain seq x y z
N MET A 1 -12.31 -29.34 17.30
CA MET A 1 -13.03 -28.36 16.46
C MET A 1 -12.38 -28.40 15.07
N CYS A 2 -13.03 -29.07 14.08
CA CYS A 2 -12.50 -29.21 12.72
C CYS A 2 -12.60 -27.89 11.97
N ARG A 3 -11.47 -27.25 11.72
CA ARG A 3 -11.40 -26.03 10.90
C ARG A 3 -11.31 -26.41 9.43
N SER A 4 -12.15 -25.82 8.59
CA SER A 4 -12.07 -26.05 7.15
C SER A 4 -10.80 -25.45 6.56
N LEU A 5 -10.29 -26.01 5.44
CA LEU A 5 -9.17 -25.42 4.71
C LEU A 5 -9.46 -23.96 4.31
N GLY A 6 -10.73 -23.65 3.99
CA GLY A 6 -11.16 -22.28 3.68
C GLY A 6 -10.92 -21.29 4.81
N GLU A 7 -11.26 -21.66 6.05
CA GLU A 7 -11.03 -20.84 7.23
C GLU A 7 -9.53 -20.58 7.47
N LEU A 8 -8.71 -21.63 7.34
CA LEU A 8 -7.27 -21.52 7.50
C LEU A 8 -6.64 -20.60 6.46
N LEU A 9 -7.05 -20.70 5.21
CA LEU A 9 -6.61 -19.85 4.12
C LEU A 9 -7.07 -18.41 4.32
N TYR A 10 -8.27 -18.20 4.86
CA TYR A 10 -8.76 -16.86 5.22
C TYR A 10 -7.91 -16.23 6.32
N LYS A 11 -7.58 -16.97 7.40
CA LYS A 11 -6.69 -16.49 8.46
C LYS A 11 -5.29 -16.18 7.94
N MET A 12 -4.75 -16.99 7.04
CA MET A 12 -3.47 -16.71 6.39
C MET A 12 -3.53 -15.43 5.55
N GLN A 13 -4.65 -15.18 4.87
CA GLN A 13 -4.85 -13.95 4.11
C GLN A 13 -4.99 -12.72 5.02
N LEU A 14 -5.73 -12.81 6.13
CA LEU A 14 -5.86 -11.75 7.14
C LEU A 14 -4.51 -11.39 7.78
N SER A 15 -3.65 -12.38 8.00
CA SER A 15 -2.30 -12.17 8.53
C SER A 15 -1.33 -11.51 7.54
N GLY A 16 -1.81 -11.18 6.32
CA GLY A 16 -0.94 -10.69 5.25
C GLY A 16 0.12 -11.71 4.83
N TYR A 17 -0.16 -13.00 5.01
CA TYR A 17 0.73 -14.14 4.76
C TYR A 17 2.01 -14.14 5.63
N ARG A 18 2.00 -13.49 6.79
CA ARG A 18 3.07 -13.60 7.78
C ARG A 18 2.76 -14.71 8.77
N ASN A 19 3.63 -15.70 8.89
CA ASN A 19 3.39 -16.86 9.75
C ASN A 19 3.21 -16.49 11.22
N HIS A 20 3.96 -15.50 11.73
CA HIS A 20 3.80 -15.02 13.10
C HIS A 20 2.38 -14.51 13.38
N ASP A 21 1.86 -13.64 12.50
CA ASP A 21 0.51 -13.07 12.65
C ASP A 21 -0.58 -14.13 12.42
N TYR A 22 -0.31 -15.12 11.56
CA TYR A 22 -1.18 -16.25 11.32
C TYR A 22 -1.41 -17.07 12.60
N TRP A 23 -0.33 -17.41 13.32
CA TRP A 23 -0.44 -18.13 14.59
C TRP A 23 -1.21 -17.34 15.64
N THR A 24 -1.04 -16.03 15.69
CA THR A 24 -1.81 -15.14 16.59
C THR A 24 -3.31 -15.18 16.26
N LEU A 25 -3.69 -15.27 14.98
CA LEU A 25 -5.07 -15.35 14.53
C LEU A 25 -5.70 -16.72 14.74
N MET A 26 -4.89 -17.77 14.87
CA MET A 26 -5.40 -19.15 15.05
C MET A 26 -6.22 -19.33 16.33
N GLY A 27 -5.93 -18.57 17.39
CA GLY A 27 -6.69 -18.57 18.63
C GLY A 27 -8.03 -17.81 18.58
N LYS A 28 -8.22 -16.94 17.59
CA LYS A 28 -9.39 -16.06 17.48
C LYS A 28 -10.47 -16.64 16.57
N THR A 29 -11.74 -16.45 16.92
CA THR A 29 -12.86 -16.74 16.02
C THR A 29 -12.95 -15.62 14.98
N THR A 30 -12.80 -15.96 13.71
CA THR A 30 -12.92 -15.03 12.59
C THR A 30 -13.90 -15.62 11.57
N HIS A 31 -14.86 -14.83 11.14
CA HIS A 31 -15.82 -15.21 10.10
C HIS A 31 -15.44 -14.51 8.80
N GLY A 32 -15.44 -15.24 7.71
CA GLY A 32 -15.18 -14.71 6.38
C GLY A 32 -14.63 -15.77 5.42
N THR A 33 -14.64 -15.42 4.14
CA THR A 33 -14.12 -16.27 3.06
C THR A 33 -12.85 -15.64 2.48
N ALA A 34 -11.88 -16.50 2.15
CA ALA A 34 -10.65 -16.04 1.51
C ALA A 34 -10.91 -15.51 0.11
N GLN A 35 -10.49 -14.28 -0.17
CA GLN A 35 -10.57 -13.70 -1.50
C GLN A 35 -9.63 -14.42 -2.48
N ASN A 36 -10.08 -14.59 -3.71
CA ASN A 36 -9.39 -15.40 -4.74
C ASN A 36 -8.22 -14.62 -5.38
N THR A 37 -7.18 -14.32 -4.60
CA THR A 37 -5.97 -13.67 -5.10
C THR A 37 -5.03 -14.66 -5.79
N ALA A 38 -4.16 -14.18 -6.69
CA ALA A 38 -3.16 -15.01 -7.36
C ALA A 38 -2.24 -15.74 -6.35
N ARG A 39 -1.89 -15.08 -5.24
CA ARG A 39 -1.11 -15.69 -4.17
C ARG A 39 -1.86 -16.81 -3.47
N LEU A 40 -3.14 -16.62 -3.20
CA LEU A 40 -3.96 -17.65 -2.56
C LEU A 40 -4.14 -18.87 -3.47
N LYS A 41 -4.28 -18.66 -4.79
CA LYS A 41 -4.33 -19.77 -5.77
C LYS A 41 -3.06 -20.61 -5.70
N ARG A 42 -1.87 -19.98 -5.70
CA ARG A 42 -0.58 -20.69 -5.57
C ARG A 42 -0.46 -21.42 -4.23
N LEU A 43 -0.86 -20.79 -3.14
CA LEU A 43 -0.84 -21.40 -1.81
C LEU A 43 -1.74 -22.64 -1.75
N ARG A 44 -2.94 -22.59 -2.34
CA ARG A 44 -3.84 -23.76 -2.45
C ARG A 44 -3.19 -24.91 -3.21
N VAL A 45 -2.54 -24.65 -4.34
CA VAL A 45 -1.85 -25.68 -5.13
C VAL A 45 -0.75 -26.35 -4.31
N VAL A 46 0.11 -25.55 -3.64
CA VAL A 46 1.20 -26.12 -2.81
C VAL A 46 0.65 -26.92 -1.63
N VAL A 47 -0.38 -26.44 -0.95
CA VAL A 47 -1.05 -27.19 0.13
C VAL A 47 -1.61 -28.53 -0.42
N TRP A 48 -2.26 -28.50 -1.58
CA TRP A 48 -2.82 -29.70 -2.22
C TRP A 48 -1.73 -30.71 -2.57
N VAL A 49 -0.62 -30.26 -3.17
CA VAL A 49 0.53 -31.10 -3.48
C VAL A 49 1.11 -31.74 -2.22
N LEU A 50 1.29 -30.98 -1.15
CA LEU A 50 1.80 -31.51 0.13
C LEU A 50 0.86 -32.54 0.75
N VAL A 51 -0.45 -32.36 0.63
CA VAL A 51 -1.45 -33.33 1.09
C VAL A 51 -1.41 -34.61 0.25
N VAL A 52 -1.39 -34.49 -1.09
CA VAL A 52 -1.37 -35.63 -2.02
C VAL A 52 -0.07 -36.43 -1.89
N CYS A 53 1.07 -35.79 -1.68
CA CYS A 53 2.37 -36.42 -1.49
C CYS A 53 2.52 -37.12 -0.10
N GLY A 54 1.47 -37.11 0.74
CA GLY A 54 1.52 -37.72 2.08
C GLY A 54 2.36 -36.92 3.09
N LEU A 55 2.89 -35.77 2.70
CA LEU A 55 3.64 -34.86 3.58
C LEU A 55 2.70 -34.00 4.45
N GLY A 56 1.41 -33.99 4.11
CA GLY A 56 0.35 -33.41 4.90
C GLY A 56 -0.25 -34.49 5.80
N LEU A 57 0.24 -34.63 7.00
CA LEU A 57 -0.33 -35.52 8.05
C LEU A 57 -1.80 -35.17 8.32
N PRO A 58 -2.58 -36.13 8.97
CA PRO A 58 -4.02 -36.00 9.10
C PRO A 58 -4.44 -34.64 9.63
N TRP A 59 -5.65 -34.27 9.36
CA TRP A 59 -6.43 -33.05 9.61
C TRP A 59 -6.02 -32.18 10.83
N LEU A 60 -5.41 -32.76 11.87
CA LEU A 60 -4.79 -32.04 13.01
C LEU A 60 -3.56 -31.19 12.63
N CYS A 61 -2.91 -31.49 11.50
CA CYS A 61 -1.70 -30.78 11.05
C CYS A 61 -1.97 -29.81 9.89
N LEU A 62 -3.22 -29.64 9.43
CA LEU A 62 -3.54 -28.78 8.28
C LEU A 62 -3.11 -27.32 8.50
N THR A 63 -3.13 -26.84 9.75
CA THR A 63 -2.62 -25.50 10.10
C THR A 63 -1.12 -25.37 9.85
N ARG A 64 -0.35 -26.41 10.22
CA ARG A 64 1.09 -26.47 10.00
C ARG A 64 1.42 -26.62 8.52
N THR A 65 0.62 -27.39 7.78
CA THR A 65 0.76 -27.55 6.33
C THR A 65 0.56 -26.22 5.60
N VAL A 66 -0.45 -25.43 5.98
CA VAL A 66 -0.66 -24.09 5.40
C VAL A 66 0.51 -23.14 5.71
N ALA A 67 1.01 -23.17 6.94
CA ALA A 67 2.16 -22.35 7.33
C ALA A 67 3.45 -22.80 6.62
N GLY A 68 3.67 -24.11 6.49
CA GLY A 68 4.80 -24.69 5.74
C GLY A 68 4.75 -24.36 4.26
N ALA A 69 3.59 -24.52 3.62
CA ALA A 69 3.38 -24.15 2.22
C ALA A 69 3.64 -22.65 1.99
N ASN A 70 3.19 -21.79 2.90
CA ASN A 70 3.47 -20.36 2.82
C ASN A 70 4.96 -20.09 3.00
N TRP A 71 5.64 -20.79 3.91
CA TRP A 71 7.08 -20.65 4.12
C TRP A 71 7.88 -21.04 2.86
N LEU A 72 7.52 -22.15 2.21
CA LEU A 72 8.13 -22.59 0.95
C LEU A 72 7.92 -21.59 -0.20
N LEU A 73 6.74 -20.93 -0.25
CA LEU A 73 6.43 -19.94 -1.29
C LEU A 73 7.08 -18.57 -1.04
N GLN A 74 7.46 -18.25 0.19
CA GLN A 74 7.99 -16.93 0.54
C GLN A 74 9.20 -16.50 -0.31
N PRO A 75 10.25 -17.33 -0.56
CA PRO A 75 11.39 -16.89 -1.35
C PRO A 75 11.00 -16.59 -2.79
N TYR A 76 10.14 -17.40 -3.38
CA TYR A 76 9.60 -17.15 -4.73
C TYR A 76 8.80 -15.85 -4.80
N GLU A 77 7.88 -15.63 -3.85
CA GLU A 77 7.09 -14.41 -3.78
C GLU A 77 7.97 -13.16 -3.58
N LYS A 78 8.99 -13.24 -2.72
CA LYS A 78 9.95 -12.13 -2.54
C LYS A 78 10.75 -11.85 -3.82
N MET A 79 11.12 -12.90 -4.56
CA MET A 79 11.82 -12.75 -5.84
C MET A 79 10.92 -12.03 -6.86
N VAL A 80 9.67 -12.45 -7.01
CA VAL A 80 8.70 -11.82 -7.91
C VAL A 80 8.45 -10.35 -7.50
N GLN A 81 8.24 -10.09 -6.22
CA GLN A 81 8.05 -8.72 -5.72
C GLN A 81 9.27 -7.84 -6.03
N ARG A 82 10.49 -8.33 -5.76
CA ARG A 82 11.74 -7.61 -6.06
C ARG A 82 11.89 -7.34 -7.56
N TYR A 83 11.51 -8.28 -8.41
CA TYR A 83 11.53 -8.09 -9.86
C TYR A 83 10.59 -6.95 -10.28
N TYR A 84 9.33 -6.96 -9.81
CA TYR A 84 8.34 -5.91 -10.12
C TYR A 84 8.79 -4.54 -9.62
N LEU A 85 9.30 -4.46 -8.39
CA LEU A 85 9.81 -3.22 -7.80
C LEU A 85 11.03 -2.67 -8.58
N ARG A 86 12.00 -3.53 -8.91
CA ARG A 86 13.19 -3.14 -9.68
C ARG A 86 12.81 -2.66 -11.08
N ARG A 87 11.87 -3.34 -11.74
CA ARG A 87 11.36 -2.94 -13.06
C ARG A 87 10.68 -1.58 -12.99
N ALA A 88 9.78 -1.36 -12.04
CA ALA A 88 9.10 -0.08 -11.84
C ALA A 88 10.10 1.05 -11.57
N LYS A 89 11.09 0.84 -10.67
CA LYS A 89 12.14 1.81 -10.39
C LYS A 89 12.97 2.17 -11.64
N ARG A 90 13.27 1.19 -12.48
CA ARG A 90 13.99 1.40 -13.75
C ARG A 90 13.15 2.24 -14.72
N ILE A 91 11.84 1.96 -14.84
CA ILE A 91 10.93 2.72 -15.71
C ILE A 91 10.86 4.17 -15.24
N LEU A 92 10.62 4.42 -13.95
CA LEU A 92 10.51 5.77 -13.37
C LEU A 92 11.80 6.59 -13.53
N ARG A 93 12.97 5.95 -13.36
CA ARG A 93 14.26 6.62 -13.56
C ARG A 93 14.51 7.06 -15.00
N ARG A 94 13.93 6.37 -15.99
CA ARG A 94 14.03 6.71 -17.41
C ARG A 94 13.03 7.77 -17.87
N ARG A 95 12.19 8.24 -16.96
CA ARG A 95 11.15 9.23 -17.21
C ARG A 95 11.29 10.44 -16.28
N PRO A 96 12.35 11.25 -16.46
CA PRO A 96 12.54 12.49 -15.70
C PRO A 96 11.47 13.54 -16.05
N ASP A 97 10.88 13.45 -17.25
CA ASP A 97 9.79 14.27 -17.77
C ASP A 97 8.45 14.04 -17.04
N LEU A 98 8.30 12.90 -16.37
CA LEU A 98 7.04 12.49 -15.75
C LEU A 98 6.81 13.26 -14.44
N ILE A 99 5.74 14.04 -14.37
CA ILE A 99 5.29 14.68 -13.13
C ILE A 99 4.71 13.61 -12.20
N LYS A 100 5.26 13.48 -11.01
CA LYS A 100 4.87 12.45 -10.02
C LYS A 100 4.26 13.11 -8.80
N ILE A 101 3.02 12.74 -8.48
CA ILE A 101 2.25 13.30 -7.35
C ILE A 101 1.95 12.16 -6.38
N GLY A 102 2.39 12.34 -5.12
CA GLY A 102 2.05 11.44 -4.02
C GLY A 102 0.86 11.97 -3.21
N ILE A 103 -0.10 11.11 -2.88
CA ILE A 103 -1.25 11.46 -2.06
C ILE A 103 -1.31 10.54 -0.85
N THR A 104 -1.23 11.09 0.35
CA THR A 104 -1.40 10.35 1.60
C THR A 104 -2.43 11.04 2.51
N GLY A 105 -2.73 10.42 3.64
CA GLY A 105 -3.67 10.93 4.63
C GLY A 105 -4.39 9.78 5.35
N SER A 106 -5.15 10.13 6.38
CA SER A 106 -5.99 9.17 7.10
C SER A 106 -7.26 8.86 6.32
N TYR A 107 -7.93 9.89 5.81
CA TYR A 107 -9.20 9.80 5.07
C TYR A 107 -9.12 10.55 3.74
N GLY A 108 -10.02 10.28 2.81
CA GLY A 108 -10.19 11.04 1.57
C GLY A 108 -9.16 10.83 0.46
N LYS A 109 -8.11 10.03 0.66
CA LYS A 109 -7.03 9.78 -0.32
C LYS A 109 -7.54 9.40 -1.71
N THR A 110 -8.40 8.39 -1.77
CA THR A 110 -8.94 7.86 -3.04
C THR A 110 -9.84 8.86 -3.74
N SER A 111 -10.65 9.62 -2.97
CA SER A 111 -11.52 10.66 -3.53
C SER A 111 -10.70 11.80 -4.13
N VAL A 112 -9.72 12.31 -3.37
CA VAL A 112 -8.81 13.39 -3.85
C VAL A 112 -8.02 12.91 -5.06
N LYS A 113 -7.50 11.69 -5.05
CA LYS A 113 -6.80 11.08 -6.19
C LYS A 113 -7.68 11.08 -7.45
N ASN A 114 -8.91 10.64 -7.34
CA ASN A 114 -9.82 10.52 -8.48
C ASN A 114 -10.23 11.91 -9.01
N ILE A 115 -10.59 12.84 -8.11
CA ILE A 115 -10.95 14.21 -8.49
C ILE A 115 -9.76 14.90 -9.19
N LEU A 116 -8.56 14.81 -8.60
CA LEU A 116 -7.36 15.39 -9.19
C LEU A 116 -7.03 14.77 -10.56
N ALA A 117 -7.20 13.46 -10.69
CA ALA A 117 -6.98 12.78 -11.96
C ALA A 117 -7.93 13.30 -13.03
N GLU A 118 -9.24 13.44 -12.74
CA GLU A 118 -10.22 13.96 -13.71
C GLU A 118 -9.93 15.43 -14.06
N LEU A 119 -9.59 16.27 -13.11
CA LEU A 119 -9.22 17.65 -13.35
C LEU A 119 -7.98 17.76 -14.26
N LEU A 120 -6.94 16.99 -13.99
CA LEU A 120 -5.70 17.04 -14.77
C LEU A 120 -5.83 16.40 -16.15
N LYS A 121 -6.74 15.45 -16.36
CA LYS A 121 -7.02 14.83 -17.66
C LYS A 121 -7.51 15.83 -18.71
N THR A 122 -8.05 16.97 -18.31
CA THR A 122 -8.46 18.05 -19.23
C THR A 122 -7.28 18.63 -20.02
N LYS A 123 -6.06 18.53 -19.47
CA LYS A 123 -4.85 19.12 -20.06
C LYS A 123 -3.71 18.14 -20.25
N TYR A 124 -3.65 17.08 -19.45
CA TYR A 124 -2.51 16.14 -19.40
C TYR A 124 -2.95 14.70 -19.62
N ARG A 125 -2.04 13.86 -20.08
CA ARG A 125 -2.21 12.41 -20.08
C ARG A 125 -1.87 11.86 -18.72
N VAL A 126 -2.90 11.53 -17.94
CA VAL A 126 -2.80 11.19 -16.52
C VAL A 126 -2.98 9.69 -16.33
N VAL A 127 -2.10 9.09 -15.50
CA VAL A 127 -2.29 7.77 -14.93
C VAL A 127 -2.40 7.92 -13.40
N ALA A 128 -3.47 7.42 -12.82
CA ALA A 128 -3.66 7.34 -11.38
C ALA A 128 -3.64 5.87 -10.92
N SER A 129 -3.17 5.60 -9.70
CA SER A 129 -3.19 4.25 -9.15
C SER A 129 -4.61 3.68 -9.13
N PRO A 130 -4.83 2.46 -9.70
CA PRO A 130 -6.15 1.82 -9.71
C PRO A 130 -6.64 1.53 -8.29
N SER A 131 -7.93 1.69 -8.04
CA SER A 131 -8.54 1.39 -6.74
C SER A 131 -7.72 1.95 -5.56
N SER A 132 -7.46 1.13 -4.56
CA SER A 132 -6.64 1.45 -3.39
C SER A 132 -5.22 0.82 -3.47
N PHE A 133 -4.59 0.84 -4.67
CA PHE A 133 -3.20 0.39 -4.84
C PHE A 133 -2.24 1.42 -4.19
N ASN A 134 -2.07 1.30 -2.87
CA ASN A 134 -1.36 2.26 -2.02
C ASN A 134 -0.15 1.67 -1.29
N THR A 135 0.31 0.49 -1.72
CA THR A 135 1.49 -0.21 -1.21
C THR A 135 2.64 -0.19 -2.24
N PRO A 136 3.91 -0.49 -1.86
CA PRO A 136 5.02 -0.55 -2.80
C PRO A 136 4.76 -1.47 -4.01
N LEU A 137 4.13 -2.64 -3.77
CA LEU A 137 3.77 -3.55 -4.86
C LEU A 137 2.63 -3.00 -5.71
N GLY A 138 1.64 -2.32 -5.12
CA GLY A 138 0.55 -1.64 -5.82
C GLY A 138 1.08 -0.52 -6.72
N LEU A 139 2.04 0.27 -6.23
CA LEU A 139 2.75 1.27 -7.01
C LEU A 139 3.51 0.61 -8.18
N ALA A 140 4.28 -0.43 -7.90
CA ALA A 140 5.04 -1.13 -8.93
C ALA A 140 4.13 -1.73 -10.02
N ARG A 141 2.97 -2.26 -9.65
CA ARG A 141 1.97 -2.73 -10.61
C ARG A 141 1.41 -1.60 -11.46
N THR A 142 1.04 -0.48 -10.85
CA THR A 142 0.55 0.69 -11.58
C THR A 142 1.57 1.14 -12.63
N VAL A 143 2.85 1.25 -12.26
CA VAL A 143 3.91 1.65 -13.18
C VAL A 143 4.14 0.61 -14.29
N ASN A 144 4.18 -0.68 -13.94
CA ASN A 144 4.49 -1.74 -14.89
C ASN A 144 3.33 -2.06 -15.87
N GLU A 145 2.08 -1.87 -15.43
CA GLU A 145 0.89 -2.33 -16.15
C GLU A 145 0.11 -1.17 -16.79
N HIS A 146 0.15 0.04 -16.21
CA HIS A 146 -0.67 1.17 -16.64
C HIS A 146 0.10 2.37 -17.17
N LEU A 147 1.38 2.55 -16.80
CA LEU A 147 2.17 3.68 -17.28
C LEU A 147 2.50 3.49 -18.76
N ARG A 148 2.15 4.49 -19.58
CA ARG A 148 2.39 4.52 -21.04
C ARG A 148 3.53 5.50 -21.36
N ALA A 149 4.10 5.36 -22.56
CA ALA A 149 5.17 6.24 -23.02
C ALA A 149 4.74 7.71 -23.10
N ASP A 150 3.48 7.95 -23.40
CA ASP A 150 2.87 9.29 -23.55
C ASP A 150 2.31 9.88 -22.26
N THR A 151 2.36 9.15 -21.13
CA THR A 151 1.89 9.63 -19.83
C THR A 151 2.75 10.80 -19.35
N GLN A 152 2.10 11.90 -18.94
CA GLN A 152 2.74 13.13 -18.47
C GLN A 152 2.66 13.28 -16.95
N VAL A 153 1.58 12.78 -16.34
CA VAL A 153 1.36 12.86 -14.89
C VAL A 153 1.03 11.49 -14.32
N LEU A 154 1.70 11.13 -13.24
CA LEU A 154 1.45 9.91 -12.46
C LEU A 154 1.00 10.29 -11.06
N ILE A 155 -0.21 9.90 -10.68
CA ILE A 155 -0.79 10.14 -9.36
C ILE A 155 -0.82 8.83 -8.57
N MET A 156 -0.16 8.80 -7.42
CA MET A 156 -0.06 7.62 -6.58
C MET A 156 -0.67 7.85 -5.21
N GLU A 157 -1.64 6.99 -4.86
CA GLU A 157 -2.13 6.88 -3.49
C GLU A 157 -1.09 6.14 -2.63
N MET A 158 -0.78 6.69 -1.44
CA MET A 158 0.21 6.15 -0.51
C MET A 158 -0.45 5.83 0.83
N GLY A 159 -0.48 4.55 1.17
CA GLY A 159 -0.98 4.05 2.45
C GLY A 159 0.16 3.67 3.39
N ALA A 160 -0.06 3.85 4.70
CA ALA A 160 0.85 3.35 5.72
C ALA A 160 0.09 2.85 6.93
N ARG A 161 0.63 1.81 7.56
CA ARG A 161 0.22 1.24 8.85
C ARG A 161 1.34 1.30 9.88
N ARG A 162 2.58 1.61 9.46
CA ARG A 162 3.77 1.73 10.30
C ARG A 162 4.61 2.91 9.82
N GLN A 163 5.39 3.45 10.74
CA GLN A 163 6.38 4.49 10.42
C GLN A 163 7.40 3.96 9.40
N GLY A 164 7.82 4.82 8.46
CA GLY A 164 8.76 4.50 7.39
C GLY A 164 8.11 3.97 6.10
N GLU A 165 6.83 3.55 6.12
CA GLU A 165 6.18 2.99 4.92
C GLU A 165 5.88 4.06 3.85
N ILE A 166 5.60 5.31 4.23
CA ILE A 166 5.47 6.42 3.27
C ILE A 166 6.83 6.76 2.68
N ARG A 167 7.89 6.75 3.48
CA ARG A 167 9.27 6.96 3.01
C ARG A 167 9.65 5.91 1.96
N GLU A 168 9.38 4.63 2.20
CA GLU A 168 9.63 3.54 1.24
C GLU A 168 8.93 3.79 -0.10
N LEU A 169 7.66 4.23 -0.05
CA LEU A 169 6.90 4.60 -1.25
C LEU A 169 7.50 5.80 -1.97
N CYS A 170 7.97 6.81 -1.23
CA CYS A 170 8.63 7.98 -1.79
C CYS A 170 9.99 7.64 -2.42
N GLU A 171 10.77 6.73 -1.83
CA GLU A 171 12.04 6.26 -2.40
C GLU A 171 11.84 5.51 -3.73
N LEU A 172 10.69 4.86 -3.89
CA LEU A 172 10.33 4.19 -5.14
C LEU A 172 9.80 5.17 -6.18
N LEU A 173 8.85 6.04 -5.80
CA LEU A 173 8.17 6.98 -6.70
C LEU A 173 9.01 8.20 -7.02
N GLN A 174 9.74 8.74 -6.04
CA GLN A 174 10.40 10.05 -6.07
C GLN A 174 9.41 11.15 -6.49
N PRO A 175 8.40 11.46 -5.65
CA PRO A 175 7.34 12.41 -6.00
C PRO A 175 7.91 13.83 -6.13
N HIS A 176 7.40 14.59 -7.11
CA HIS A 176 7.70 16.02 -7.26
C HIS A 176 6.78 16.88 -6.40
N HIS A 177 5.52 16.43 -6.23
CA HIS A 177 4.51 17.13 -5.46
C HIS A 177 3.82 16.15 -4.51
N GLY A 178 3.29 16.66 -3.40
CA GLY A 178 2.65 15.83 -2.38
C GLY A 178 1.37 16.45 -1.83
N ILE A 179 0.38 15.60 -1.53
CA ILE A 179 -0.86 16.00 -0.89
C ILE A 179 -1.07 15.16 0.37
N ILE A 180 -1.28 15.84 1.50
CA ILE A 180 -1.79 15.21 2.73
C ILE A 180 -3.24 15.64 2.89
N THR A 181 -4.18 14.72 2.69
CA THR A 181 -5.62 15.03 2.67
C THR A 181 -6.15 15.36 4.06
N SER A 182 -5.81 14.55 5.05
CA SER A 182 -6.17 14.78 6.46
C SER A 182 -5.35 13.87 7.37
N ILE A 183 -5.19 14.24 8.62
CA ILE A 183 -4.57 13.41 9.65
C ILE A 183 -5.60 13.20 10.78
N GLY A 184 -5.93 11.94 11.05
CA GLY A 184 -6.92 11.55 12.04
C GLY A 184 -6.63 10.16 12.61
N ALA A 185 -7.43 9.77 13.58
CA ALA A 185 -7.29 8.53 14.35
C ALA A 185 -7.56 7.28 13.50
N CYS A 186 -6.60 6.90 12.64
CA CYS A 186 -6.66 5.66 11.89
C CYS A 186 -5.46 4.76 12.22
N HIS A 187 -5.71 3.45 12.29
CA HIS A 187 -4.68 2.45 12.58
C HIS A 187 -3.91 2.69 13.90
N LEU A 188 -4.52 3.34 14.91
CA LEU A 188 -3.87 3.62 16.21
C LEU A 188 -3.31 2.36 16.89
N ALA A 189 -3.95 1.19 16.68
CA ALA A 189 -3.44 -0.08 17.20
C ALA A 189 -2.02 -0.44 16.68
N THR A 190 -1.60 0.15 15.55
CA THR A 190 -0.26 -0.08 14.96
C THR A 190 0.66 1.12 15.07
N PHE A 191 0.13 2.34 15.11
CA PHE A 191 0.91 3.56 15.26
C PHE A 191 1.17 3.94 16.73
N GLY A 192 0.29 3.53 17.64
CA GLY A 192 0.34 3.90 19.05
C GLY A 192 -0.35 5.23 19.34
N ASP A 193 0.06 6.32 18.70
CA ASP A 193 -0.45 7.67 18.95
C ASP A 193 -0.62 8.50 17.66
N MET A 194 -1.28 9.67 17.82
CA MET A 194 -1.54 10.61 16.73
C MET A 194 -0.29 11.32 16.23
N ALA A 195 0.68 11.55 17.08
CA ALA A 195 1.95 12.18 16.70
C ALA A 195 2.72 11.27 15.73
N THR A 196 2.74 9.96 15.99
CA THR A 196 3.33 8.95 15.10
C THR A 196 2.59 8.87 13.76
N VAL A 197 1.25 9.00 13.74
CA VAL A 197 0.46 9.09 12.50
C VAL A 197 0.87 10.32 11.71
N ALA A 198 0.93 11.51 12.35
CA ALA A 198 1.32 12.77 11.71
C ALA A 198 2.75 12.70 11.16
N LYS A 199 3.70 12.23 11.97
CA LYS A 199 5.10 12.03 11.55
C LYS A 199 5.21 11.11 10.33
N THR A 200 4.48 9.99 10.32
CA THR A 200 4.50 9.04 9.20
C THR A 200 3.93 9.66 7.93
N LYS A 201 2.82 10.39 8.01
CA LYS A 201 2.25 11.07 6.83
C LYS A 201 3.15 12.21 6.36
N GLY A 202 3.79 12.91 7.30
CA GLY A 202 4.78 13.95 7.04
C GLY A 202 6.02 13.48 6.28
N GLU A 203 6.34 12.18 6.32
CA GLU A 203 7.43 11.59 5.52
C GLU A 203 7.29 11.93 4.02
N LEU A 204 6.04 12.06 3.49
CA LEU A 204 5.81 12.48 2.11
C LEU A 204 6.42 13.86 1.85
N PHE A 205 6.13 14.83 2.70
CA PHE A 205 6.62 16.19 2.50
C PHE A 205 8.13 16.30 2.73
N ALA A 206 8.68 15.54 3.68
CA ALA A 206 10.12 15.47 3.90
C ALA A 206 10.90 14.96 2.68
N MET A 207 10.28 14.13 1.86
CA MET A 207 10.90 13.50 0.68
C MET A 207 10.66 14.25 -0.64
N LEU A 208 9.91 15.36 -0.63
CA LEU A 208 9.76 16.19 -1.83
C LEU A 208 11.06 16.94 -2.14
N PRO A 209 11.38 17.22 -3.41
CA PRO A 209 12.51 18.06 -3.79
C PRO A 209 12.28 19.53 -3.38
N SER A 210 13.34 20.30 -3.33
CA SER A 210 13.26 21.78 -3.20
C SER A 210 12.42 22.34 -4.35
N GLY A 211 11.48 23.26 -4.00
CA GLY A 211 10.51 23.80 -4.95
C GLY A 211 9.33 22.87 -5.26
N GLY A 212 9.26 21.68 -4.68
CA GLY A 212 8.10 20.80 -4.75
C GLY A 212 6.87 21.43 -4.06
N ILE A 213 5.68 21.22 -4.65
CA ILE A 213 4.42 21.71 -4.08
C ILE A 213 3.92 20.70 -3.05
N ALA A 214 3.67 21.19 -1.83
CA ALA A 214 3.05 20.45 -0.74
C ALA A 214 1.66 21.04 -0.45
N VAL A 215 0.61 20.24 -0.57
CA VAL A 215 -0.78 20.66 -0.31
C VAL A 215 -1.31 19.93 0.91
N THR A 216 -2.00 20.64 1.80
CA THR A 216 -2.58 20.04 3.01
C THR A 216 -3.84 20.74 3.46
N ASP A 217 -4.60 20.05 4.31
CA ASP A 217 -5.76 20.60 5.03
C ASP A 217 -5.27 21.61 6.09
N GLY A 218 -5.59 22.89 5.89
CA GLY A 218 -5.22 23.99 6.79
C GLY A 218 -6.08 24.03 8.06
N ASP A 219 -7.27 23.45 8.03
CA ASP A 219 -8.19 23.38 9.19
C ASP A 219 -7.83 22.22 10.13
N ASN A 220 -6.94 21.31 9.72
CA ASN A 220 -6.51 20.18 10.53
C ASN A 220 -5.22 20.48 11.29
N ALA A 221 -5.28 20.59 12.61
CA ALA A 221 -4.14 20.92 13.46
C ALA A 221 -2.93 19.99 13.27
N TRP A 222 -3.16 18.69 13.10
CA TRP A 222 -2.10 17.72 12.85
C TRP A 222 -1.44 17.87 11.47
N CYS A 223 -2.21 18.28 10.45
CA CYS A 223 -1.66 18.63 9.14
C CYS A 223 -0.79 19.89 9.21
N CYS A 224 -1.24 20.87 10.00
CA CYS A 224 -0.48 22.11 10.21
C CYS A 224 0.82 21.90 11.00
N ALA A 225 0.86 20.89 11.87
CA ALA A 225 2.04 20.54 12.67
C ALA A 225 3.12 19.76 11.89
N VAL A 226 2.85 19.31 10.67
CA VAL A 226 3.85 18.63 9.85
C VAL A 226 4.94 19.62 9.44
N GLU A 227 6.16 19.39 9.93
CA GLU A 227 7.34 20.23 9.65
C GLU A 227 7.67 20.26 8.15
N ARG A 228 8.11 21.45 7.71
CA ARG A 228 8.46 21.73 6.31
C ARG A 228 9.53 22.81 6.23
N THR A 229 10.54 22.51 5.48
CA THR A 229 11.57 23.48 5.08
C THR A 229 11.60 23.55 3.56
N ASP A 230 11.80 24.74 3.00
CA ASP A 230 12.14 25.04 1.59
C ASP A 230 11.15 24.56 0.49
N LYS A 231 9.86 24.33 0.81
CA LYS A 231 8.84 23.88 -0.15
C LYS A 231 7.69 24.88 -0.27
N VAL A 232 7.07 24.95 -1.45
CA VAL A 232 5.85 25.73 -1.65
C VAL A 232 4.71 25.00 -0.96
N LEU A 233 4.21 25.59 0.13
CA LEU A 233 3.09 25.06 0.88
C LEU A 233 1.80 25.77 0.51
N ILE A 234 0.79 24.99 0.16
CA ILE A 234 -0.59 25.41 -0.02
C ILE A 234 -1.44 24.79 1.06
N LYS A 235 -1.92 25.62 1.99
CA LYS A 235 -2.93 25.23 2.98
C LYS A 235 -4.31 25.50 2.39
N MET A 236 -5.16 24.49 2.37
CA MET A 236 -6.57 24.61 1.99
C MET A 236 -7.36 24.88 3.26
N GLU A 237 -7.86 26.11 3.42
CA GLU A 237 -8.65 26.54 4.58
C GLU A 237 -10.10 26.75 4.16
N ASN A 238 -11.03 26.54 5.10
CA ASN A 238 -12.48 26.77 4.92
C ASN A 238 -13.12 25.98 3.76
N TYR A 239 -12.60 24.77 3.49
CA TYR A 239 -13.21 23.91 2.47
C TYR A 239 -14.47 23.23 3.04
N ARG A 240 -15.54 24.02 3.24
CA ARG A 240 -16.88 23.49 3.47
C ARG A 240 -17.56 23.29 2.11
N ILE A 241 -17.76 22.03 1.73
CA ILE A 241 -18.72 21.70 0.68
C ILE A 241 -20.09 22.09 1.25
N LYS A 242 -20.67 23.16 0.71
CA LYS A 242 -22.08 23.53 0.97
C LYS A 242 -22.98 22.53 0.26
#